data_9302a24030b8da390c20137805132441
#
_entry.id   9302a24030b8da390c20137805132441
#
_cell.length_a   1.000
_cell.length_b   1.000
_cell.length_c   1.000
_cell.angle_alpha   90.00
_cell.angle_beta   90.00
_cell.angle_gamma   90.00
#
_symmetry.space_group_name_H-M   'P 1'
#
loop_
_entity.id
_entity.type
_entity.pdbx_description
1 polymer ?
#
loop_
_entity_poly.entity_id
_entity_poly.type
_entity_poly.pdbx_seq_one_letter_code
_entity_poly.pdbx_strand_id
1 'polypeptide(L)'
;MTIVKVATKNIIKIKPIDEGFEKYFGNVLCDVYDVKSEVPAQPINEEVFQGAENRIEKLKQIVKKGEYDYLVGCEDGLINLCGKWFGVQVITIEAQNGKKSTGISPGYPIPEEYVRKIVNSSVDDVVDDLFEDKGGIKYLTKNEVTKVDLVKNATVMALTRILNNDIW
;
A
#
# COMPACT_ATOMS: atom_id res chain seq x y z
N MET A 1 22.05 -2.67 9.46
CA MET A 1 21.33 -2.16 8.29
C MET A 1 20.22 -3.14 7.97
N THR A 2 18.99 -2.68 7.94
CA THR A 2 17.80 -3.51 7.66
C THR A 2 17.52 -3.49 6.16
N ILE A 3 17.34 -4.67 5.56
CA ILE A 3 17.14 -4.82 4.11
C ILE A 3 15.66 -5.10 3.84
N VAL A 4 15.02 -4.20 3.10
CA VAL A 4 13.61 -4.27 2.74
C VAL A 4 13.47 -4.39 1.22
N LYS A 5 12.78 -5.43 0.75
CA LYS A 5 12.46 -5.58 -0.68
C LYS A 5 11.02 -5.12 -0.91
N VAL A 6 10.83 -4.13 -1.77
CA VAL A 6 9.53 -3.48 -1.99
C VAL A 6 9.01 -3.79 -3.39
N ALA A 7 7.81 -4.33 -3.45
CA ALA A 7 7.15 -4.78 -4.68
C ALA A 7 6.44 -3.63 -5.41
N THR A 8 7.17 -2.57 -5.75
CA THR A 8 6.65 -1.44 -6.54
C THR A 8 7.78 -0.61 -7.13
N LYS A 9 7.57 -0.03 -8.29
CA LYS A 9 8.43 1.02 -8.87
C LYS A 9 7.90 2.43 -8.62
N ASN A 10 6.71 2.56 -8.05
CA ASN A 10 6.11 3.87 -7.84
C ASN A 10 6.83 4.63 -6.72
N ILE A 11 7.58 5.66 -7.09
CA ILE A 11 8.38 6.48 -6.16
C ILE A 11 7.53 7.13 -5.05
N ILE A 12 6.26 7.42 -5.36
CA ILE A 12 5.31 7.98 -4.36
C ILE A 12 5.05 6.97 -3.23
N LYS A 13 5.15 5.66 -3.52
CA LYS A 13 4.98 4.59 -2.53
C LYS A 13 6.30 4.20 -1.85
N ILE A 14 7.43 4.29 -2.54
CA ILE A 14 8.74 3.85 -2.02
C ILE A 14 9.19 4.68 -0.84
N LYS A 15 9.26 5.99 -1.01
CA LYS A 15 9.74 6.93 0.03
C LYS A 15 8.97 6.81 1.35
N PRO A 16 7.62 6.83 1.39
CA PRO A 16 6.89 6.68 2.64
C PRO A 16 7.02 5.30 3.30
N ILE A 17 7.25 4.24 2.53
CA ILE A 17 7.58 2.91 3.07
C ILE A 17 8.93 2.96 3.77
N ASP A 18 9.95 3.48 3.09
CA ASP A 18 11.30 3.66 3.63
C ASP A 18 11.29 4.44 4.94
N GLU A 19 10.71 5.65 4.93
CA GLU A 19 10.53 6.48 6.13
C GLU A 19 9.76 5.76 7.26
N GLY A 20 8.79 4.91 6.93
CA GLY A 20 8.05 4.12 7.89
C GLY A 20 8.92 3.08 8.59
N PHE A 21 9.81 2.43 7.85
CA PHE A 21 10.79 1.49 8.40
C PHE A 21 11.92 2.18 9.15
N GLU A 22 12.50 3.26 8.60
CA GLU A 22 13.60 4.01 9.25
C GLU A 22 13.25 4.48 10.66
N LYS A 23 11.99 4.83 10.89
CA LYS A 23 11.51 5.26 12.20
C LYS A 23 11.77 4.24 13.30
N TYR A 24 11.73 2.94 12.98
CA TYR A 24 11.82 1.85 13.96
C TYR A 24 13.13 1.06 13.86
N PHE A 25 13.74 0.99 12.67
CA PHE A 25 14.92 0.18 12.41
C PHE A 25 16.18 1.00 12.13
N GLY A 26 16.06 2.33 12.03
CA GLY A 26 17.19 3.21 11.76
C GLY A 26 17.68 3.08 10.32
N ASN A 27 18.89 2.62 10.09
CA ASN A 27 19.48 2.51 8.75
C ASN A 27 18.79 1.38 7.95
N VAL A 28 18.04 1.76 6.91
CA VAL A 28 17.27 0.89 6.03
C VAL A 28 17.80 0.97 4.60
N LEU A 29 17.80 -0.16 3.91
CA LEU A 29 18.05 -0.24 2.47
C LEU A 29 16.79 -0.79 1.80
N CYS A 30 16.10 0.05 1.04
CA CYS A 30 14.94 -0.33 0.25
C CYS A 30 15.34 -0.67 -1.20
N ASP A 31 15.29 -1.96 -1.56
CA ASP A 31 15.42 -2.41 -2.94
C ASP A 31 14.04 -2.59 -3.57
N VAL A 32 13.86 -2.10 -4.78
CA VAL A 32 12.56 -2.03 -5.46
C VAL A 32 12.46 -3.00 -6.63
N TYR A 33 11.29 -3.62 -6.76
CA TYR A 33 11.00 -4.62 -7.77
C TYR A 33 9.67 -4.35 -8.46
N ASP A 34 9.67 -4.45 -9.79
CA ASP A 34 8.45 -4.34 -10.58
C ASP A 34 7.79 -5.69 -10.69
N VAL A 35 6.78 -5.93 -9.88
CA VAL A 35 5.99 -7.15 -9.91
C VAL A 35 4.50 -6.85 -10.03
N LYS A 36 3.78 -7.69 -10.76
CA LYS A 36 2.33 -7.56 -10.93
C LYS A 36 1.59 -8.09 -9.71
N SER A 37 0.48 -7.44 -9.35
CA SER A 37 -0.41 -7.86 -8.26
C SER A 37 -1.36 -9.00 -8.66
N GLU A 38 -1.57 -9.21 -9.96
CA GLU A 38 -2.50 -10.24 -10.50
C GLU A 38 -3.95 -10.07 -10.01
N VAL A 39 -4.33 -8.85 -9.69
CA VAL A 39 -5.71 -8.43 -9.42
C VAL A 39 -6.15 -7.43 -10.51
N PRO A 40 -7.44 -7.11 -10.63
CA PRO A 40 -7.91 -6.07 -11.55
C PRO A 40 -7.16 -4.75 -11.38
N ALA A 41 -7.14 -3.91 -12.44
CA ALA A 41 -6.48 -2.60 -12.39
C ALA A 41 -7.03 -1.72 -11.26
N GLN A 42 -8.31 -1.86 -10.96
CA GLN A 42 -8.97 -1.28 -9.80
C GLN A 42 -9.46 -2.38 -8.86
N PRO A 43 -8.67 -2.79 -7.86
CA PRO A 43 -9.07 -3.82 -6.91
C PRO A 43 -10.17 -3.31 -5.96
N ILE A 44 -11.06 -4.22 -5.56
CA ILE A 44 -12.20 -3.92 -4.69
C ILE A 44 -12.24 -4.91 -3.52
N ASN A 45 -12.48 -4.41 -2.32
CA ASN A 45 -12.62 -5.20 -1.09
C ASN A 45 -11.41 -6.14 -0.87
N GLU A 46 -11.63 -7.45 -0.83
CA GLU A 46 -10.60 -8.45 -0.61
C GLU A 46 -9.49 -8.43 -1.67
N GLU A 47 -9.81 -8.01 -2.90
CA GLU A 47 -8.80 -7.93 -3.97
C GLU A 47 -7.66 -6.96 -3.65
N VAL A 48 -7.92 -5.91 -2.87
CA VAL A 48 -6.89 -4.94 -2.46
C VAL A 48 -5.85 -5.63 -1.56
N PHE A 49 -6.31 -6.46 -0.63
CA PHE A 49 -5.46 -7.24 0.27
C PHE A 49 -4.74 -8.34 -0.51
N GLN A 50 -5.47 -9.05 -1.36
CA GLN A 50 -4.90 -10.09 -2.20
C GLN A 50 -3.81 -9.55 -3.13
N GLY A 51 -3.99 -8.37 -3.71
CA GLY A 51 -2.99 -7.71 -4.55
C GLY A 51 -1.70 -7.43 -3.80
N ALA A 52 -1.78 -6.92 -2.57
CA ALA A 52 -0.60 -6.69 -1.74
C ALA A 52 0.12 -8.01 -1.39
N GLU A 53 -0.63 -9.08 -1.08
CA GLU A 53 -0.07 -10.40 -0.80
C GLU A 53 0.56 -11.05 -2.02
N ASN A 54 -0.10 -11.00 -3.18
CA ASN A 54 0.41 -11.55 -4.44
C ASN A 54 1.76 -10.94 -4.80
N ARG A 55 1.94 -9.64 -4.55
CA ARG A 55 3.23 -8.97 -4.78
C ARG A 55 4.34 -9.55 -3.90
N ILE A 56 4.06 -9.91 -2.65
CA ILE A 56 5.03 -10.59 -1.78
C ILE A 56 5.36 -11.98 -2.33
N GLU A 57 4.35 -12.76 -2.73
CA GLU A 57 4.60 -14.09 -3.30
C GLU A 57 5.43 -14.04 -4.59
N LYS A 58 5.26 -12.98 -5.41
CA LYS A 58 6.13 -12.75 -6.57
C LYS A 58 7.56 -12.37 -6.17
N LEU A 59 7.73 -11.53 -5.13
CA LEU A 59 9.08 -11.23 -4.63
C LEU A 59 9.82 -12.48 -4.19
N LYS A 60 9.16 -13.41 -3.49
CA LYS A 60 9.76 -14.69 -3.06
C LYS A 60 10.26 -15.57 -4.22
N GLN A 61 9.74 -15.36 -5.44
CA GLN A 61 10.22 -16.07 -6.63
C GLN A 61 11.49 -15.45 -7.21
N ILE A 62 11.78 -14.19 -6.85
CA ILE A 62 12.88 -13.38 -7.43
C ILE A 62 14.04 -13.28 -6.44
N VAL A 63 13.75 -13.08 -5.14
CA VAL A 63 14.77 -12.87 -4.09
C VAL A 63 14.95 -14.13 -3.25
N LYS A 64 16.19 -14.39 -2.81
CA LYS A 64 16.49 -15.57 -1.99
C LYS A 64 16.33 -15.25 -0.49
N LYS A 65 15.91 -16.25 0.27
CA LYS A 65 15.92 -16.17 1.72
C LYS A 65 17.35 -15.90 2.21
N GLY A 66 17.51 -14.90 3.10
CA GLY A 66 18.81 -14.42 3.55
C GLY A 66 19.29 -13.13 2.87
N GLU A 67 18.66 -12.71 1.75
CA GLU A 67 18.97 -11.46 1.05
C GLU A 67 18.10 -10.28 1.51
N TYR A 68 17.21 -10.49 2.49
CA TYR A 68 16.29 -9.48 3.02
C TYR A 68 15.91 -9.79 4.46
N ASP A 69 15.49 -8.76 5.18
CA ASP A 69 14.84 -8.88 6.47
C ASP A 69 13.31 -8.84 6.30
N TYR A 70 12.82 -8.02 5.36
CA TYR A 70 11.39 -7.82 5.12
C TYR A 70 11.07 -7.76 3.62
N LEU A 71 9.91 -8.34 3.27
CA LEU A 71 9.25 -8.16 1.98
C LEU A 71 8.02 -7.28 2.17
N VAL A 72 7.80 -6.34 1.25
CA VAL A 72 6.68 -5.40 1.32
C VAL A 72 5.90 -5.43 0.01
N GLY A 73 4.63 -5.80 0.11
CA GLY A 73 3.64 -5.64 -0.94
C GLY A 73 2.74 -4.44 -0.64
N CYS A 74 2.39 -3.68 -1.67
CA CYS A 74 1.48 -2.55 -1.52
C CYS A 74 0.46 -2.53 -2.66
N GLU A 75 -0.80 -2.25 -2.31
CA GLU A 75 -1.89 -2.09 -3.27
C GLU A 75 -2.80 -0.95 -2.85
N ASP A 76 -3.41 -0.31 -3.82
CA ASP A 76 -4.45 0.69 -3.58
C ASP A 76 -5.76 0.24 -4.25
N GLY A 77 -6.87 0.60 -3.64
CA GLY A 77 -8.17 0.20 -4.16
C GLY A 77 -9.33 0.77 -3.37
N LEU A 78 -10.50 0.20 -3.63
CA LEU A 78 -11.75 0.60 -3.00
C LEU A 78 -12.22 -0.46 -2.00
N ILE A 79 -12.75 -0.01 -0.87
CA ILE A 79 -13.49 -0.87 0.05
C ILE A 79 -14.90 -0.36 0.25
N ASN A 80 -15.86 -1.26 0.34
CA ASN A 80 -17.24 -0.96 0.69
C ASN A 80 -17.51 -1.38 2.13
N LEU A 81 -17.83 -0.42 2.97
CA LEU A 81 -18.22 -0.65 4.36
C LEU A 81 -19.61 -0.09 4.61
N CYS A 82 -20.57 -0.96 4.92
CA CYS A 82 -21.97 -0.57 5.18
C CYS A 82 -22.58 0.28 4.05
N GLY A 83 -22.31 -0.06 2.80
CA GLY A 83 -22.81 0.65 1.62
C GLY A 83 -22.10 1.97 1.31
N LYS A 84 -21.00 2.28 2.00
CA LYS A 84 -20.17 3.46 1.76
C LYS A 84 -18.83 3.05 1.17
N TRP A 85 -18.38 3.77 0.16
CA TRP A 85 -17.14 3.51 -0.55
C TRP A 85 -16.00 4.37 -0.06
N PHE A 86 -14.85 3.74 0.13
CA PHE A 86 -13.61 4.40 0.58
C PHE A 86 -12.44 3.97 -0.29
N GLY A 87 -11.62 4.96 -0.68
CA GLY A 87 -10.29 4.69 -1.23
C GLY A 87 -9.30 4.41 -0.09
N VAL A 88 -8.46 3.38 -0.24
CA VAL A 88 -7.49 2.97 0.77
C VAL A 88 -6.16 2.56 0.15
N GLN A 89 -5.11 2.59 0.98
CA GLN A 89 -3.84 1.94 0.71
C GLN A 89 -3.70 0.74 1.64
N VAL A 90 -3.28 -0.40 1.10
CA VAL A 90 -2.98 -1.62 1.87
C VAL A 90 -1.49 -1.93 1.73
N ILE A 91 -0.84 -2.14 2.86
CA ILE A 91 0.56 -2.57 2.93
C ILE A 91 0.60 -3.91 3.66
N THR A 92 1.16 -4.93 3.02
CA THR A 92 1.48 -6.19 3.66
C THR A 92 3.00 -6.31 3.80
N ILE A 93 3.46 -6.69 4.99
CA ILE A 93 4.87 -6.91 5.32
C ILE A 93 5.04 -8.37 5.74
N GLU A 94 6.03 -9.04 5.18
CA GLU A 94 6.45 -10.37 5.61
C GLU A 94 7.91 -10.35 6.04
N ALA A 95 8.17 -10.71 7.29
CA ALA A 95 9.52 -10.87 7.81
C ALA A 95 10.14 -12.16 7.29
N GLN A 96 11.48 -12.23 7.26
CA GLN A 96 12.24 -13.42 6.80
C GLN A 96 11.84 -14.71 7.50
N ASN A 97 11.39 -14.64 8.76
CA ASN A 97 10.91 -15.79 9.53
C ASN A 97 9.50 -16.25 9.15
N GLY A 98 8.86 -15.60 8.17
CA GLY A 98 7.52 -15.91 7.69
C GLY A 98 6.38 -15.18 8.43
N LYS A 99 6.70 -14.35 9.44
CA LYS A 99 5.69 -13.55 10.13
C LYS A 99 5.14 -12.50 9.19
N LYS A 100 3.82 -12.51 8.97
CA LYS A 100 3.11 -11.60 8.07
C LYS A 100 2.21 -10.66 8.85
N SER A 101 2.14 -9.42 8.41
CA SER A 101 1.26 -8.38 8.97
C SER A 101 0.75 -7.47 7.87
N THR A 102 -0.50 -7.04 8.00
CA THR A 102 -1.13 -6.13 7.03
C THR A 102 -1.63 -4.90 7.75
N GLY A 103 -1.37 -3.74 7.17
CA GLY A 103 -1.86 -2.44 7.61
C GLY A 103 -2.69 -1.78 6.51
N ILE A 104 -3.68 -1.01 6.92
CA ILE A 104 -4.54 -0.23 6.05
C ILE A 104 -4.41 1.26 6.41
N SER A 105 -4.45 2.13 5.41
CA SER A 105 -4.48 3.57 5.62
C SER A 105 -5.82 4.05 6.18
N PRO A 106 -5.92 5.29 6.66
CA PRO A 106 -7.20 5.96 6.73
C PRO A 106 -7.91 5.90 5.37
N GLY A 107 -9.22 5.57 5.39
CA GLY A 107 -10.05 5.57 4.19
C GLY A 107 -10.59 6.98 3.90
N TYR A 108 -10.57 7.40 2.65
CA TYR A 108 -11.23 8.63 2.22
C TYR A 108 -12.50 8.31 1.43
N PRO A 109 -13.62 9.01 1.69
CA PRO A 109 -14.90 8.68 1.09
C PRO A 109 -14.89 8.94 -0.42
N ILE A 110 -15.48 8.01 -1.17
CA ILE A 110 -15.69 8.14 -2.63
C ILE A 110 -17.21 8.22 -2.87
N PRO A 111 -17.71 9.27 -3.54
CA PRO A 111 -19.12 9.35 -3.89
C PRO A 111 -19.54 8.19 -4.81
N GLU A 112 -20.70 7.58 -4.56
CA GLU A 112 -21.17 6.39 -5.27
C GLU A 112 -21.27 6.62 -6.79
N GLU A 113 -21.60 7.82 -7.22
CA GLU A 113 -21.68 8.19 -8.64
C GLU A 113 -20.35 8.03 -9.38
N TYR A 114 -19.22 8.14 -8.67
CA TYR A 114 -17.86 7.97 -9.24
C TYR A 114 -17.37 6.53 -9.18
N VAL A 115 -17.89 5.71 -8.27
CA VAL A 115 -17.45 4.32 -8.12
C VAL A 115 -17.58 3.55 -9.43
N ARG A 116 -18.68 3.71 -10.16
CA ARG A 116 -18.89 3.04 -11.46
C ARG A 116 -17.86 3.43 -12.51
N LYS A 117 -17.41 4.70 -12.51
CA LYS A 117 -16.37 5.17 -13.40
C LYS A 117 -15.02 4.60 -13.00
N ILE A 118 -14.70 4.65 -11.71
CA ILE A 118 -13.46 4.16 -11.13
C ILE A 118 -13.28 2.65 -11.38
N VAL A 119 -14.34 1.85 -11.21
CA VAL A 119 -14.29 0.39 -11.44
C VAL A 119 -13.97 0.03 -12.89
N ASN A 120 -14.35 0.88 -13.85
CA ASN A 120 -14.08 0.66 -15.28
C ASN A 120 -12.76 1.28 -15.77
N SER A 121 -12.04 2.02 -14.91
CA SER A 121 -10.74 2.64 -15.22
C SER A 121 -9.79 2.49 -14.03
N SER A 122 -9.48 3.57 -13.33
CA SER A 122 -8.80 3.56 -12.03
C SER A 122 -9.24 4.77 -11.20
N VAL A 123 -8.95 4.75 -9.89
CA VAL A 123 -9.16 5.93 -9.04
C VAL A 123 -8.33 7.11 -9.54
N ASP A 124 -7.07 6.86 -9.90
CA ASP A 124 -6.16 7.92 -10.35
C ASP A 124 -6.69 8.56 -11.65
N ASP A 125 -7.11 7.76 -12.65
CA ASP A 125 -7.67 8.28 -13.91
C ASP A 125 -8.93 9.12 -13.70
N VAL A 126 -9.86 8.66 -12.86
CA VAL A 126 -11.12 9.39 -12.59
C VAL A 126 -10.86 10.64 -11.77
N VAL A 127 -9.91 10.60 -10.86
CA VAL A 127 -9.53 11.74 -10.02
C VAL A 127 -8.83 12.80 -10.86
N ASP A 128 -7.97 12.42 -11.79
CA ASP A 128 -7.30 13.35 -12.70
C ASP A 128 -8.31 14.02 -13.63
N ASP A 129 -9.27 13.26 -14.20
CA ASP A 129 -10.36 13.81 -15.01
C ASP A 129 -11.27 14.78 -14.23
N LEU A 130 -11.60 14.46 -12.98
CA LEU A 130 -12.51 15.27 -12.17
C LEU A 130 -11.86 16.50 -11.56
N PHE A 131 -10.56 16.44 -11.30
CA PHE A 131 -9.84 17.47 -10.55
C PHE A 131 -8.70 18.11 -11.35
N GLU A 132 -8.65 17.92 -12.67
CA GLU A 132 -7.69 18.57 -13.59
C GLU A 132 -6.25 18.50 -13.06
N ASP A 133 -5.72 17.32 -12.86
CA ASP A 133 -4.36 17.06 -12.31
C ASP A 133 -4.10 17.62 -10.89
N LYS A 134 -5.16 17.91 -10.12
CA LYS A 134 -5.01 18.53 -8.79
C LYS A 134 -4.59 17.57 -7.67
N GLY A 135 -4.28 16.30 -8.00
CA GLY A 135 -3.65 15.37 -7.07
C GLY A 135 -4.61 14.69 -6.07
N GLY A 136 -5.82 14.36 -6.49
CA GLY A 136 -6.74 13.48 -5.77
C GLY A 136 -6.98 13.84 -4.32
N ILE A 137 -6.57 12.96 -3.40
CA ILE A 137 -6.76 13.15 -1.95
C ILE A 137 -6.17 14.47 -1.43
N LYS A 138 -5.06 14.91 -2.00
CA LYS A 138 -4.44 16.20 -1.65
C LYS A 138 -5.38 17.37 -1.92
N TYR A 139 -6.09 17.35 -3.07
CA TYR A 139 -7.08 18.37 -3.40
C TYR A 139 -8.31 18.27 -2.50
N LEU A 140 -8.86 17.05 -2.31
CA LEU A 140 -10.04 16.82 -1.48
C LEU A 140 -9.86 17.25 -0.03
N THR A 141 -8.64 17.12 0.48
CA THR A 141 -8.30 17.52 1.87
C THR A 141 -7.70 18.91 1.98
N LYS A 142 -7.71 19.71 0.90
CA LYS A 142 -7.12 21.05 0.87
C LYS A 142 -5.65 21.07 1.32
N ASN A 143 -4.89 20.10 0.83
CA ASN A 143 -3.47 19.84 1.10
C ASN A 143 -3.13 19.29 2.51
N GLU A 144 -4.12 18.91 3.32
CA GLU A 144 -3.86 18.35 4.66
C GLU A 144 -3.36 16.90 4.60
N VAL A 145 -3.84 16.11 3.64
CA VAL A 145 -3.45 14.69 3.47
C VAL A 145 -3.05 14.43 2.03
N THR A 146 -1.95 13.69 1.87
CA THR A 146 -1.45 13.25 0.56
C THR A 146 -1.45 11.72 0.44
N LYS A 147 -1.28 11.20 -0.77
CA LYS A 147 -1.08 9.75 -0.99
C LYS A 147 0.14 9.21 -0.23
N VAL A 148 1.18 10.05 -0.07
CA VAL A 148 2.38 9.74 0.73
C VAL A 148 2.00 9.48 2.19
N ASP A 149 1.16 10.32 2.78
CA ASP A 149 0.71 10.16 4.17
C ASP A 149 -0.11 8.87 4.35
N LEU A 150 -0.97 8.54 3.39
CA LEU A 150 -1.74 7.30 3.43
C LEU A 150 -0.84 6.06 3.38
N VAL A 151 0.13 6.02 2.47
CA VAL A 151 1.09 4.91 2.37
C VAL A 151 1.93 4.80 3.65
N LYS A 152 2.42 5.91 4.19
CA LYS A 152 3.18 5.94 5.44
C LYS A 152 2.37 5.40 6.62
N ASN A 153 1.12 5.84 6.76
CA ASN A 153 0.23 5.36 7.82
C ASN A 153 -0.04 3.86 7.69
N ALA A 154 -0.35 3.36 6.47
CA ALA A 154 -0.54 1.93 6.24
C ALA A 154 0.72 1.11 6.57
N THR A 155 1.92 1.63 6.24
CA THR A 155 3.20 0.98 6.58
C THR A 155 3.40 0.88 8.09
N VAL A 156 3.17 1.97 8.82
CA VAL A 156 3.25 1.97 10.29
C VAL A 156 2.25 1.01 10.91
N MET A 157 1.01 0.95 10.40
CA MET A 157 0.01 -0.01 10.87
C MET A 157 0.42 -1.46 10.58
N ALA A 158 1.01 -1.75 9.43
CA ALA A 158 1.53 -3.07 9.11
C ALA A 158 2.70 -3.47 10.03
N LEU A 159 3.52 -2.52 10.47
CA LEU A 159 4.64 -2.77 11.38
C LEU A 159 4.20 -3.10 12.81
N THR A 160 2.97 -2.78 13.23
CA THR A 160 2.53 -2.98 14.63
C THR A 160 2.70 -4.43 15.10
N ARG A 161 2.28 -5.42 14.32
CA ARG A 161 2.45 -6.84 14.65
C ARG A 161 3.90 -7.30 14.57
N ILE A 162 4.69 -6.72 13.66
CA ILE A 162 6.12 -7.04 13.51
C ILE A 162 6.91 -6.60 14.75
N LEU A 163 6.58 -5.41 15.26
CA LEU A 163 7.27 -4.78 16.40
C LEU A 163 6.87 -5.33 17.77
N ASN A 164 5.69 -5.93 17.88
CA ASN A 164 5.11 -6.38 19.16
C ASN A 164 4.92 -7.91 19.16
N ASN A 165 6.03 -8.64 19.07
CA ASN A 165 6.03 -10.11 18.98
C ASN A 165 5.43 -10.85 20.18
N ASP A 166 5.43 -10.21 21.33
CA ASP A 166 4.93 -10.72 22.61
C ASP A 166 3.41 -10.64 22.73
N ILE A 167 2.74 -9.92 21.84
CA ILE A 167 1.27 -9.74 21.85
C ILE A 167 0.58 -10.69 20.86
N TRP A 168 1.25 -11.10 19.79
CA TRP A 168 0.70 -11.95 18.72
C TRP A 168 1.35 -13.32 18.60
#